data_412b61aa4f9c6887720dd47d5cd4443a
#
_entry.id   412b61aa4f9c6887720dd47d5cd4443a
#
_cell.length_a   1.000
_cell.length_b   1.000
_cell.length_c   1.000
_cell.angle_alpha   90.00
_cell.angle_beta   90.00
_cell.angle_gamma   90.00
#
_symmetry.space_group_name_H-M   'P 1'
#
loop_
_entity.id
_entity.type
_entity.pdbx_description
1 polymer ?
#
loop_
_entity_poly.entity_id
_entity_poly.type
_entity_poly.pdbx_seq_one_letter_code
_entity_poly.pdbx_strand_id
1 'polypeptide(L)'
;MKTVLDYYGLTKMPFGKDIIVDDIYRTDQLNNTSAMLRLGLADEDIILMTGPVGSGKSVTLRTFVHNLDLNKYTPVYLRGNNMTQPELYKFILQEMKIEAPRSLIKVKTLYFKTVMEATKKPVIIIDDAQDMTDDALLAIKAMVNFDQDSASRICFVLVGQPELRQTISFSHFESLRQRIKLNVHLSGMSLEDTCGYIDHSIKIAGREHLIFSDSAKSEIYNRSEGITRQVNKICYQALVGGAINKRDLVDSRDLIPVN
;
A
#
# COMPACT_ATOMS: atom_id res chain seq x y z
N MET A 1 3.35 12.33 -35.92
CA MET A 1 2.11 12.24 -35.11
C MET A 1 2.42 12.94 -33.79
N LYS A 2 1.64 13.97 -33.38
CA LYS A 2 1.85 14.59 -32.06
C LYS A 2 1.62 13.55 -30.98
N THR A 3 2.46 13.51 -29.96
CA THR A 3 2.23 12.65 -28.80
C THR A 3 1.01 13.13 -28.00
N VAL A 4 0.46 12.30 -27.13
CA VAL A 4 -0.64 12.71 -26.21
C VAL A 4 -0.19 13.91 -25.35
N LEU A 5 1.07 13.94 -24.97
CA LEU A 5 1.67 15.06 -24.22
C LEU A 5 1.62 16.36 -25.01
N ASP A 6 2.09 16.33 -26.26
CA ASP A 6 2.09 17.52 -27.14
C ASP A 6 0.67 18.01 -27.41
N TYR A 7 -0.29 17.07 -27.54
CA TYR A 7 -1.67 17.43 -27.85
C TYR A 7 -2.33 18.20 -26.69
N TYR A 8 -2.18 17.70 -25.48
CA TYR A 8 -2.79 18.31 -24.30
C TYR A 8 -1.88 19.33 -23.59
N GLY A 9 -0.66 19.57 -24.07
CA GLY A 9 0.30 20.47 -23.44
C GLY A 9 0.77 19.98 -22.06
N LEU A 10 0.92 18.66 -21.89
CA LEU A 10 1.34 18.02 -20.65
C LEU A 10 2.87 17.90 -20.59
N THR A 11 3.46 18.09 -19.43
CA THR A 11 4.91 17.94 -19.20
C THR A 11 5.31 16.49 -18.91
N LYS A 12 4.39 15.70 -18.34
CA LYS A 12 4.53 14.27 -18.05
C LYS A 12 3.18 13.57 -18.22
N MET A 13 3.19 12.25 -18.43
CA MET A 13 1.94 11.49 -18.46
C MET A 13 1.29 11.53 -17.07
N PRO A 14 0.02 12.00 -16.95
CA PRO A 14 -0.74 11.88 -15.72
C PRO A 14 -1.07 10.41 -15.44
N PHE A 15 -1.46 10.11 -14.22
CA PHE A 15 -1.85 8.76 -13.81
C PHE A 15 -0.72 7.71 -13.84
N GLY A 16 0.55 8.16 -13.87
CA GLY A 16 1.74 7.30 -13.82
C GLY A 16 2.01 6.72 -12.44
N LYS A 17 2.97 5.78 -12.39
CA LYS A 17 3.43 5.18 -11.12
C LYS A 17 4.46 6.04 -10.39
N ASP A 18 5.18 6.90 -11.12
CA ASP A 18 6.30 7.69 -10.63
C ASP A 18 5.83 9.03 -10.03
N ILE A 19 4.96 8.93 -9.02
CA ILE A 19 4.50 10.09 -8.26
C ILE A 19 5.36 10.22 -7.00
N ILE A 20 5.91 11.39 -6.73
CA ILE A 20 6.60 11.68 -5.47
C ILE A 20 5.58 11.84 -4.34
N VAL A 21 6.00 11.59 -3.09
CA VAL A 21 5.07 11.53 -1.95
C VAL A 21 4.35 12.87 -1.73
N ASP A 22 5.02 13.98 -2.01
CA ASP A 22 4.45 15.33 -1.84
C ASP A 22 3.39 15.65 -2.91
N ASP A 23 3.45 15.01 -4.09
CA ASP A 23 2.46 15.15 -5.17
C ASP A 23 1.26 14.19 -5.02
N ILE A 24 1.23 13.32 -4.01
CA ILE A 24 0.13 12.37 -3.82
C ILE A 24 -1.14 13.13 -3.44
N TYR A 25 -2.23 12.86 -4.18
CA TYR A 25 -3.56 13.36 -3.82
C TYR A 25 -4.00 12.81 -2.45
N ARG A 26 -4.31 13.73 -1.52
CA ARG A 26 -4.61 13.40 -0.12
C ARG A 26 -6.11 13.23 0.08
N THR A 27 -6.59 11.98 0.06
CA THR A 27 -7.95 11.66 0.49
C THR A 27 -8.03 11.55 2.01
N ASP A 28 -9.22 11.71 2.57
CA ASP A 28 -9.45 11.49 4.01
C ASP A 28 -9.12 10.04 4.41
N GLN A 29 -9.45 9.07 3.55
CA GLN A 29 -9.11 7.66 3.78
C GLN A 29 -7.58 7.47 3.88
N LEU A 30 -6.79 8.07 2.98
CA LEU A 30 -5.33 7.99 3.01
C LEU A 30 -4.77 8.60 4.29
N ASN A 31 -5.24 9.80 4.64
CA ASN A 31 -4.78 10.54 5.81
C ASN A 31 -5.13 9.77 7.10
N ASN A 32 -6.37 9.32 7.25
CA ASN A 32 -6.85 8.58 8.41
C ASN A 32 -6.10 7.24 8.55
N THR A 33 -5.95 6.49 7.45
CA THR A 33 -5.20 5.22 7.48
C THR A 33 -3.75 5.43 7.88
N SER A 34 -3.08 6.43 7.31
CA SER A 34 -1.68 6.74 7.65
C SER A 34 -1.55 7.16 9.13
N ALA A 35 -2.52 7.91 9.66
CA ALA A 35 -2.56 8.28 11.07
C ALA A 35 -2.79 7.05 11.98
N MET A 36 -3.73 6.17 11.64
CA MET A 36 -4.00 4.93 12.37
C MET A 36 -2.77 4.03 12.43
N LEU A 37 -2.08 3.83 11.30
CA LEU A 37 -0.84 3.07 11.26
C LEU A 37 0.22 3.66 12.20
N ARG A 38 0.42 4.98 12.19
CA ARG A 38 1.40 5.64 13.06
C ARG A 38 1.05 5.53 14.55
N LEU A 39 -0.22 5.70 14.90
CA LEU A 39 -0.68 5.55 16.28
C LEU A 39 -0.54 4.11 16.76
N GLY A 40 -0.89 3.14 15.90
CA GLY A 40 -0.78 1.72 16.23
C GLY A 40 0.66 1.24 16.46
N LEU A 41 1.68 1.91 15.89
CA LEU A 41 3.08 1.50 16.09
C LEU A 41 3.56 1.56 17.55
N ALA A 42 2.98 2.44 18.36
CA ALA A 42 3.41 2.61 19.75
C ALA A 42 3.05 1.37 20.59
N ASP A 43 1.80 0.91 20.44
CA ASP A 43 1.18 -0.04 21.35
C ASP A 43 0.88 -1.41 20.73
N GLU A 44 0.88 -1.50 19.39
CA GLU A 44 0.49 -2.71 18.69
C GLU A 44 1.69 -3.49 18.15
N ASP A 45 1.62 -4.82 18.25
CA ASP A 45 2.63 -5.71 17.69
C ASP A 45 2.31 -6.13 16.27
N ILE A 46 1.02 -6.24 15.92
CA ILE A 46 0.57 -6.65 14.60
C ILE A 46 -0.58 -5.76 14.12
N ILE A 47 -0.40 -5.16 12.96
CA ILE A 47 -1.39 -4.35 12.26
C ILE A 47 -1.73 -5.05 10.94
N LEU A 48 -3.01 -5.15 10.61
CA LEU A 48 -3.49 -5.69 9.35
C LEU A 48 -4.08 -4.56 8.48
N MET A 49 -3.55 -4.39 7.27
CA MET A 49 -4.10 -3.48 6.27
C MET A 49 -4.49 -4.27 5.02
N THR A 50 -5.76 -4.26 4.67
CA THR A 50 -6.28 -4.96 3.49
C THR A 50 -6.98 -4.02 2.54
N GLY A 51 -7.16 -4.44 1.29
CA GLY A 51 -7.93 -3.72 0.29
C GLY A 51 -7.78 -4.35 -1.10
N PRO A 52 -8.71 -4.06 -2.03
CA PRO A 52 -8.66 -4.58 -3.39
C PRO A 52 -7.35 -4.24 -4.12
N VAL A 53 -7.07 -4.95 -5.19
CA VAL A 53 -5.94 -4.63 -6.07
C VAL A 53 -6.13 -3.24 -6.67
N GLY A 54 -5.16 -2.34 -6.45
CA GLY A 54 -5.24 -0.96 -6.95
C GLY A 54 -5.98 0.03 -6.07
N SER A 55 -6.37 -0.33 -4.84
CA SER A 55 -7.02 0.59 -3.87
C SER A 55 -6.09 1.60 -3.21
N GLY A 56 -4.81 1.63 -3.55
CA GLY A 56 -3.86 2.59 -2.99
C GLY A 56 -3.03 2.08 -1.81
N LYS A 57 -3.04 0.79 -1.47
CA LYS A 57 -2.23 0.20 -0.37
C LYS A 57 -0.76 0.64 -0.41
N SER A 58 -0.11 0.47 -1.55
CA SER A 58 1.32 0.83 -1.71
C SER A 58 1.56 2.35 -1.59
N VAL A 59 0.61 3.17 -2.02
CA VAL A 59 0.66 4.64 -1.86
C VAL A 59 0.53 5.00 -0.38
N THR A 60 -0.39 4.36 0.33
CA THR A 60 -0.57 4.52 1.78
C THR A 60 0.70 4.13 2.54
N LEU A 61 1.33 3.01 2.20
CA LEU A 61 2.59 2.57 2.81
C LEU A 61 3.73 3.56 2.53
N ARG A 62 3.87 4.05 1.31
CA ARG A 62 4.88 5.07 0.97
C ARG A 62 4.69 6.34 1.80
N THR A 63 3.45 6.82 1.91
CA THR A 63 3.10 7.98 2.73
C THR A 63 3.37 7.72 4.21
N PHE A 64 3.01 6.54 4.70
CA PHE A 64 3.26 6.12 6.08
C PHE A 64 4.76 6.10 6.40
N VAL A 65 5.57 5.42 5.58
CA VAL A 65 7.02 5.32 5.78
C VAL A 65 7.71 6.67 5.64
N HIS A 66 7.29 7.51 4.69
CA HIS A 66 7.83 8.86 4.51
C HIS A 66 7.64 9.74 5.75
N ASN A 67 6.51 9.58 6.45
CA ASN A 67 6.18 10.35 7.65
C ASN A 67 6.57 9.65 8.96
N LEU A 68 7.35 8.56 8.89
CA LEU A 68 7.79 7.82 10.06
C LEU A 68 8.92 8.54 10.79
N ASP A 69 8.84 8.61 12.12
CA ASP A 69 9.93 9.14 12.95
C ASP A 69 11.11 8.13 12.98
N LEU A 70 12.08 8.36 12.11
CA LEU A 70 13.26 7.50 11.99
C LEU A 70 14.21 7.56 13.21
N ASN A 71 13.96 8.43 14.20
CA ASN A 71 14.68 8.40 15.48
C ASN A 71 14.13 7.30 16.39
N LYS A 72 12.84 6.97 16.25
CA LYS A 72 12.16 5.95 17.09
C LYS A 72 12.00 4.61 16.39
N TYR A 73 11.86 4.60 15.06
CA TYR A 73 11.49 3.43 14.28
C TYR A 73 12.51 3.11 13.18
N THR A 74 12.66 1.82 12.88
CA THR A 74 13.44 1.32 11.75
C THR A 74 12.52 0.54 10.82
N PRO A 75 12.07 1.13 9.67
CA PRO A 75 11.24 0.41 8.73
C PRO A 75 12.04 -0.64 7.96
N VAL A 76 11.45 -1.84 7.85
CA VAL A 76 11.94 -2.97 7.05
C VAL A 76 10.80 -3.37 6.10
N TYR A 77 11.05 -3.35 4.79
CA TYR A 77 10.05 -3.68 3.78
C TYR A 77 10.34 -5.04 3.13
N LEU A 78 9.35 -5.93 3.18
CA LEU A 78 9.41 -7.28 2.61
C LEU A 78 8.19 -7.52 1.70
N ARG A 79 8.29 -8.54 0.82
CA ARG A 79 7.16 -9.05 0.03
C ARG A 79 6.87 -10.49 0.39
N GLY A 80 5.58 -10.85 0.43
CA GLY A 80 5.10 -12.17 0.80
C GLY A 80 5.63 -13.31 -0.08
N ASN A 81 5.55 -13.22 -1.39
CA ASN A 81 6.17 -14.07 -2.44
C ASN A 81 6.48 -15.53 -2.03
N ASN A 82 5.51 -16.30 -1.60
CA ASN A 82 5.69 -17.69 -1.08
C ASN A 82 6.71 -17.79 0.07
N MET A 83 6.88 -16.69 0.83
CA MET A 83 7.83 -16.62 1.93
C MET A 83 7.55 -17.69 2.98
N THR A 84 8.55 -18.48 3.30
CA THR A 84 8.52 -19.51 4.35
C THR A 84 8.98 -18.93 5.70
N GLN A 85 8.69 -19.64 6.81
CA GLN A 85 9.13 -19.23 8.13
C GLN A 85 10.66 -18.99 8.22
N PRO A 86 11.55 -19.90 7.72
CA PRO A 86 12.99 -19.64 7.77
C PRO A 86 13.43 -18.42 6.99
N GLU A 87 12.80 -18.16 5.84
CA GLU A 87 13.10 -17.01 5.00
C GLU A 87 12.67 -15.71 5.66
N LEU A 88 11.52 -15.68 6.31
CA LEU A 88 11.05 -14.51 7.04
C LEU A 88 12.08 -14.03 8.08
N TYR A 89 12.57 -14.94 8.93
CA TYR A 89 13.60 -14.60 9.91
C TYR A 89 14.89 -14.10 9.25
N LYS A 90 15.35 -14.77 8.17
CA LYS A 90 16.58 -14.42 7.48
C LYS A 90 16.47 -13.07 6.79
N PHE A 91 15.36 -12.79 6.08
CA PHE A 91 15.16 -11.53 5.38
C PHE A 91 15.10 -10.35 6.34
N ILE A 92 14.43 -10.50 7.48
CA ILE A 92 14.43 -9.44 8.50
C ILE A 92 15.85 -9.13 8.98
N LEU A 93 16.65 -10.17 9.29
CA LEU A 93 18.05 -9.96 9.71
C LEU A 93 18.88 -9.31 8.61
N GLN A 94 18.73 -9.75 7.34
CA GLN A 94 19.45 -9.19 6.20
C GLN A 94 19.11 -7.71 5.97
N GLU A 95 17.85 -7.33 6.07
CA GLU A 95 17.42 -5.93 5.95
C GLU A 95 17.95 -5.09 7.13
N MET A 96 18.12 -5.70 8.30
CA MET A 96 18.78 -5.08 9.45
C MET A 96 20.32 -5.10 9.35
N LYS A 97 20.90 -5.49 8.19
CA LYS A 97 22.33 -5.58 7.90
C LYS A 97 23.09 -6.60 8.76
N ILE A 98 22.41 -7.69 9.13
CA ILE A 98 22.96 -8.77 9.96
C ILE A 98 23.03 -10.05 9.13
N GLU A 99 24.20 -10.67 9.09
CA GLU A 99 24.41 -11.95 8.39
C GLU A 99 23.66 -13.08 9.10
N ALA A 100 22.75 -13.72 8.39
CA ALA A 100 21.93 -14.81 8.94
C ALA A 100 22.68 -16.15 8.88
N PRO A 101 22.80 -16.89 9.99
CA PRO A 101 23.42 -18.19 10.03
C PRO A 101 22.59 -19.23 9.23
N ARG A 102 23.21 -20.39 8.88
CA ARG A 102 22.54 -21.45 8.13
C ARG A 102 21.48 -22.19 8.97
N SER A 103 21.73 -22.41 10.26
CA SER A 103 20.84 -23.15 11.15
C SER A 103 19.64 -22.30 11.56
N LEU A 104 18.43 -22.80 11.38
CA LEU A 104 17.19 -22.13 11.77
C LEU A 104 17.15 -21.77 13.27
N ILE A 105 17.64 -22.66 14.12
CA ILE A 105 17.71 -22.40 15.57
C ILE A 105 18.60 -21.18 15.84
N LYS A 106 19.78 -21.11 15.24
CA LYS A 106 20.70 -19.98 15.38
C LYS A 106 20.09 -18.69 14.78
N VAL A 107 19.39 -18.79 13.66
CA VAL A 107 18.69 -17.64 13.06
C VAL A 107 17.64 -17.08 14.01
N LYS A 108 16.79 -17.95 14.59
CA LYS A 108 15.78 -17.53 15.58
C LYS A 108 16.42 -16.87 16.80
N THR A 109 17.44 -17.51 17.37
CA THR A 109 18.18 -16.94 18.52
C THR A 109 18.76 -15.57 18.19
N LEU A 110 19.38 -15.44 17.02
CA LEU A 110 19.96 -14.18 16.56
C LEU A 110 18.88 -13.10 16.36
N TYR A 111 17.74 -13.45 15.77
CA TYR A 111 16.61 -12.54 15.57
C TYR A 111 16.15 -11.95 16.93
N PHE A 112 15.85 -12.81 17.90
CA PHE A 112 15.39 -12.35 19.21
C PHE A 112 16.42 -11.47 19.90
N LYS A 113 17.70 -11.85 19.86
CA LYS A 113 18.81 -11.04 20.39
C LYS A 113 18.85 -9.66 19.70
N THR A 114 18.79 -9.64 18.37
CA THR A 114 18.84 -8.40 17.58
C THR A 114 17.70 -7.45 17.92
N VAL A 115 16.48 -7.97 18.03
CA VAL A 115 15.31 -7.15 18.38
C VAL A 115 15.40 -6.64 19.82
N MET A 116 15.89 -7.47 20.76
CA MET A 116 16.11 -7.07 22.15
C MET A 116 17.14 -5.95 22.29
N GLU A 117 18.21 -5.98 21.51
CA GLU A 117 19.30 -5.01 21.53
C GLU A 117 19.03 -3.78 20.65
N ALA A 118 17.94 -3.78 19.88
CA ALA A 118 17.61 -2.67 18.99
C ALA A 118 17.28 -1.39 19.79
N THR A 119 17.96 -0.30 19.44
CA THR A 119 17.72 1.02 20.04
C THR A 119 16.48 1.72 19.49
N LYS A 120 16.02 1.30 18.31
CA LYS A 120 14.80 1.77 17.64
C LYS A 120 13.89 0.59 17.40
N LYS A 121 12.56 0.79 17.54
CA LYS A 121 11.59 -0.27 17.32
C LYS A 121 11.55 -0.65 15.83
N PRO A 122 11.87 -1.90 15.45
CA PRO A 122 11.73 -2.34 14.06
C PRO A 122 10.25 -2.37 13.66
N VAL A 123 9.97 -1.90 12.44
CA VAL A 123 8.63 -1.95 11.83
C VAL A 123 8.72 -2.78 10.56
N ILE A 124 8.26 -4.00 10.63
CA ILE A 124 8.33 -4.97 9.54
C ILE A 124 7.06 -4.85 8.69
N ILE A 125 7.20 -4.28 7.51
CA ILE A 125 6.10 -4.13 6.55
C ILE A 125 6.19 -5.29 5.56
N ILE A 126 5.14 -6.12 5.52
CA ILE A 126 5.05 -7.24 4.58
C ILE A 126 3.94 -6.94 3.59
N ASP A 127 4.31 -6.57 2.36
CA ASP A 127 3.36 -6.36 1.26
C ASP A 127 3.05 -7.69 0.57
N ASP A 128 1.85 -7.81 0.02
CA ASP A 128 1.30 -9.06 -0.53
C ASP A 128 1.40 -10.24 0.47
N ALA A 129 1.07 -10.00 1.73
CA ALA A 129 1.16 -11.01 2.80
C ALA A 129 0.20 -12.21 2.59
N GLN A 130 -0.80 -12.11 1.70
CA GLN A 130 -1.64 -13.25 1.28
C GLN A 130 -0.83 -14.35 0.55
N ASP A 131 0.36 -14.01 0.03
CA ASP A 131 1.22 -14.95 -0.69
C ASP A 131 2.22 -15.67 0.24
N MET A 132 2.22 -15.37 1.55
CA MET A 132 3.04 -16.08 2.54
C MET A 132 2.50 -17.49 2.80
N THR A 133 3.40 -18.39 3.18
CA THR A 133 2.96 -19.71 3.68
C THR A 133 2.28 -19.57 5.06
N ASP A 134 1.38 -20.49 5.39
CA ASP A 134 0.70 -20.53 6.69
C ASP A 134 1.70 -20.57 7.85
N ASP A 135 2.77 -21.34 7.73
CA ASP A 135 3.83 -21.42 8.73
C ASP A 135 4.55 -20.09 8.96
N ALA A 136 4.73 -19.30 7.90
CA ALA A 136 5.35 -17.98 8.02
C ALA A 136 4.39 -16.98 8.70
N LEU A 137 3.12 -16.99 8.33
CA LEU A 137 2.10 -16.16 9.01
C LEU A 137 1.97 -16.53 10.49
N LEU A 138 1.91 -17.82 10.81
CA LEU A 138 1.84 -18.29 12.21
C LEU A 138 3.11 -17.96 13.00
N ALA A 139 4.28 -17.94 12.34
CA ALA A 139 5.53 -17.58 13.00
C ALA A 139 5.53 -16.14 13.53
N ILE A 140 4.81 -15.21 12.89
CA ILE A 140 4.74 -13.81 13.31
C ILE A 140 4.25 -13.68 14.75
N LYS A 141 3.28 -14.51 15.16
CA LYS A 141 2.83 -14.56 16.56
C LYS A 141 3.98 -14.82 17.54
N ALA A 142 4.87 -15.75 17.21
CA ALA A 142 6.01 -16.07 18.06
C ALA A 142 7.08 -14.97 17.99
N MET A 143 7.21 -14.31 16.83
CA MET A 143 8.21 -13.26 16.57
C MET A 143 7.95 -11.97 17.33
N VAL A 144 6.71 -11.70 17.74
CA VAL A 144 6.34 -10.52 18.53
C VAL A 144 6.35 -10.79 20.03
N ASN A 145 6.50 -12.04 20.47
CA ASN A 145 6.43 -12.40 21.89
C ASN A 145 7.78 -12.14 22.59
N PHE A 146 7.88 -10.98 23.24
CA PHE A 146 9.00 -10.56 24.05
C PHE A 146 8.58 -10.38 25.51
N ASP A 147 9.51 -10.65 26.42
CA ASP A 147 9.33 -10.42 27.86
C ASP A 147 8.00 -11.03 28.40
N GLN A 148 7.71 -12.28 28.02
CA GLN A 148 6.45 -12.99 28.37
C GLN A 148 5.19 -12.22 27.93
N ASP A 149 5.25 -11.59 26.76
CA ASP A 149 4.16 -10.82 26.16
C ASP A 149 3.87 -9.47 26.85
N SER A 150 4.84 -8.93 27.58
CA SER A 150 4.69 -7.67 28.32
C SER A 150 5.32 -6.46 27.62
N ALA A 151 6.05 -6.67 26.50
CA ALA A 151 6.75 -5.60 25.80
C ALA A 151 6.57 -5.67 24.27
N SER A 152 6.06 -4.58 23.69
CA SER A 152 5.97 -4.40 22.24
C SER A 152 7.30 -3.86 21.68
N ARG A 153 8.22 -4.76 21.34
CA ARG A 153 9.57 -4.41 20.86
C ARG A 153 9.70 -4.35 19.35
N ILE A 154 8.73 -4.85 18.61
CA ILE A 154 8.67 -4.91 17.17
C ILE A 154 7.21 -4.77 16.72
N CYS A 155 6.98 -4.20 15.55
CA CYS A 155 5.64 -4.17 14.96
C CYS A 155 5.66 -4.77 13.57
N PHE A 156 4.70 -5.65 13.28
CA PHE A 156 4.44 -6.15 11.93
C PHE A 156 3.24 -5.43 11.34
N VAL A 157 3.40 -4.90 10.12
CA VAL A 157 2.33 -4.34 9.31
C VAL A 157 2.09 -5.30 8.14
N LEU A 158 1.08 -6.15 8.28
CA LEU A 158 0.67 -7.10 7.25
C LEU A 158 -0.24 -6.40 6.26
N VAL A 159 0.17 -6.36 5.01
CA VAL A 159 -0.56 -5.69 3.94
C VAL A 159 -0.92 -6.70 2.88
N GLY A 160 -2.18 -6.72 2.47
CA GLY A 160 -2.63 -7.69 1.48
C GLY A 160 -3.98 -7.39 0.85
N GLN A 161 -4.43 -8.34 0.05
CA GLN A 161 -5.74 -8.34 -0.57
C GLN A 161 -6.80 -8.83 0.44
N PRO A 162 -8.11 -8.70 0.14
CA PRO A 162 -9.17 -9.17 1.04
C PRO A 162 -9.04 -10.66 1.42
N GLU A 163 -8.42 -11.48 0.55
CA GLU A 163 -8.13 -12.90 0.76
C GLU A 163 -7.26 -13.14 2.01
N LEU A 164 -6.31 -12.23 2.30
CA LEU A 164 -5.51 -12.30 3.53
C LEU A 164 -6.39 -12.30 4.77
N ARG A 165 -7.44 -11.46 4.77
CA ARG A 165 -8.39 -11.39 5.87
C ARG A 165 -9.19 -12.68 6.01
N GLN A 166 -9.57 -13.29 4.88
CA GLN A 166 -10.26 -14.57 4.86
C GLN A 166 -9.34 -15.68 5.40
N THR A 167 -8.08 -15.74 4.94
CA THR A 167 -7.09 -16.69 5.45
C THR A 167 -6.93 -16.58 6.96
N ILE A 168 -6.72 -15.38 7.49
CA ILE A 168 -6.55 -15.15 8.94
C ILE A 168 -7.84 -15.48 9.74
N SER A 169 -9.00 -15.55 9.10
CA SER A 169 -10.26 -15.93 9.74
C SER A 169 -10.38 -17.42 10.04
N PHE A 170 -9.59 -18.30 9.41
CA PHE A 170 -9.63 -19.73 9.68
C PHE A 170 -9.18 -20.04 11.11
N SER A 171 -9.71 -21.14 11.67
CA SER A 171 -9.53 -21.50 13.08
C SER A 171 -8.06 -21.70 13.50
N HIS A 172 -7.22 -22.23 12.62
CA HIS A 172 -5.80 -22.43 12.91
C HIS A 172 -5.00 -21.12 13.04
N PHE A 173 -5.53 -19.98 12.55
CA PHE A 173 -4.96 -18.65 12.73
C PHE A 173 -5.52 -17.89 13.94
N GLU A 174 -6.42 -18.49 14.75
CA GLU A 174 -7.06 -17.85 15.90
C GLU A 174 -6.06 -17.10 16.79
N SER A 175 -4.95 -17.74 17.09
CA SER A 175 -3.92 -17.17 17.96
C SER A 175 -3.15 -15.98 17.34
N LEU A 176 -3.03 -15.92 16.01
CA LEU A 176 -2.52 -14.75 15.30
C LEU A 176 -3.56 -13.65 15.27
N ARG A 177 -4.82 -14.01 14.94
CA ARG A 177 -5.94 -13.07 14.84
C ARG A 177 -6.17 -12.30 16.14
N GLN A 178 -6.08 -12.95 17.29
CA GLN A 178 -6.25 -12.31 18.62
C GLN A 178 -5.17 -11.26 18.91
N ARG A 179 -4.00 -11.31 18.25
CA ARG A 179 -2.94 -10.32 18.38
C ARG A 179 -3.07 -9.15 17.40
N ILE A 180 -3.95 -9.27 16.40
CA ILE A 180 -4.23 -8.19 15.43
C ILE A 180 -5.33 -7.32 16.02
N LYS A 181 -4.96 -6.24 16.71
CA LYS A 181 -5.93 -5.32 17.30
C LYS A 181 -6.33 -4.21 16.34
N LEU A 182 -5.42 -3.79 15.46
CA LEU A 182 -5.69 -2.77 14.46
C LEU A 182 -5.88 -3.39 13.07
N ASN A 183 -7.12 -3.30 12.58
CA ASN A 183 -7.51 -3.76 11.25
C ASN A 183 -7.95 -2.55 10.42
N VAL A 184 -7.27 -2.30 9.31
CA VAL A 184 -7.61 -1.25 8.36
C VAL A 184 -8.01 -1.86 7.03
N HIS A 185 -9.09 -1.36 6.44
CA HIS A 185 -9.53 -1.77 5.11
C HIS A 185 -9.60 -0.56 4.19
N LEU A 186 -8.86 -0.62 3.07
CA LEU A 186 -8.91 0.39 2.03
C LEU A 186 -9.96 -0.01 1.00
N SER A 187 -10.90 0.88 0.74
CA SER A 187 -11.89 0.80 -0.34
C SER A 187 -11.46 1.64 -1.54
N GLY A 188 -12.30 1.71 -2.57
CA GLY A 188 -12.20 2.72 -3.62
C GLY A 188 -12.44 4.13 -3.05
N MET A 189 -11.95 5.13 -3.77
CA MET A 189 -12.22 6.55 -3.51
C MET A 189 -13.72 6.84 -3.64
N SER A 190 -14.22 7.85 -2.95
CA SER A 190 -15.55 8.41 -3.19
C SER A 190 -15.65 9.04 -4.60
N LEU A 191 -16.86 9.39 -5.03
CA LEU A 191 -17.03 10.14 -6.27
C LEU A 191 -16.27 11.47 -6.20
N GLU A 192 -16.41 12.20 -5.10
CA GLU A 192 -15.75 13.48 -4.88
C GLU A 192 -14.22 13.33 -4.92
N ASP A 193 -13.67 12.37 -4.18
CA ASP A 193 -12.23 12.07 -4.20
C ASP A 193 -11.74 11.65 -5.58
N THR A 194 -12.54 10.87 -6.32
CA THR A 194 -12.19 10.44 -7.70
C THR A 194 -12.10 11.63 -8.64
N CYS A 195 -13.08 12.53 -8.57
CA CYS A 195 -13.06 13.77 -9.36
C CYS A 195 -11.84 14.63 -9.00
N GLY A 196 -11.62 14.87 -7.72
CA GLY A 196 -10.47 15.63 -7.24
C GLY A 196 -9.13 15.00 -7.60
N TYR A 197 -9.03 13.66 -7.53
CA TYR A 197 -7.84 12.91 -7.94
C TYR A 197 -7.52 13.08 -9.43
N ILE A 198 -8.55 13.01 -10.29
CA ILE A 198 -8.40 13.21 -11.74
C ILE A 198 -7.86 14.61 -12.03
N ASP A 199 -8.50 15.65 -11.46
CA ASP A 199 -8.10 17.04 -11.66
C ASP A 199 -6.69 17.31 -11.12
N HIS A 200 -6.38 16.81 -9.93
CA HIS A 200 -5.05 16.89 -9.34
C HIS A 200 -3.99 16.22 -10.23
N SER A 201 -4.27 15.04 -10.77
CA SER A 201 -3.34 14.32 -11.64
C SER A 201 -3.03 15.07 -12.94
N ILE A 202 -4.01 15.76 -13.51
CA ILE A 202 -3.83 16.62 -14.68
C ILE A 202 -3.02 17.86 -14.32
N LYS A 203 -3.31 18.47 -13.16
CA LYS A 203 -2.60 19.65 -12.67
C LYS A 203 -1.11 19.39 -12.45
N ILE A 204 -0.76 18.29 -11.77
CA ILE A 204 0.65 17.93 -11.53
C ILE A 204 1.38 17.49 -12.83
N ALA A 205 0.61 17.16 -13.87
CA ALA A 205 1.15 16.93 -15.23
C ALA A 205 1.36 18.20 -16.03
N GLY A 206 1.15 19.38 -15.44
CA GLY A 206 1.49 20.69 -16.02
C GLY A 206 0.34 21.38 -16.75
N ARG A 207 -0.92 20.94 -16.60
CA ARG A 207 -2.07 21.60 -17.22
C ARG A 207 -3.08 22.08 -16.18
N GLU A 208 -3.40 23.36 -16.18
CA GLU A 208 -4.39 23.99 -15.29
C GLU A 208 -5.84 23.84 -15.77
N HIS A 209 -6.03 23.68 -17.10
CA HIS A 209 -7.37 23.55 -17.68
C HIS A 209 -7.86 22.11 -17.64
N LEU A 210 -9.17 21.95 -17.40
CA LEU A 210 -9.82 20.64 -17.37
C LEU A 210 -9.69 19.92 -18.72
N ILE A 211 -9.39 18.62 -18.66
CA ILE A 211 -9.41 17.71 -19.81
C ILE A 211 -10.65 16.82 -19.77
N PHE A 212 -11.17 16.54 -18.57
CA PHE A 212 -12.34 15.70 -18.37
C PHE A 212 -13.53 16.54 -17.93
N SER A 213 -14.69 16.34 -18.58
CA SER A 213 -15.96 16.91 -18.12
C SER A 213 -16.44 16.26 -16.83
N ASP A 214 -17.34 16.89 -16.10
CA ASP A 214 -17.90 16.31 -14.88
C ASP A 214 -18.72 15.02 -15.19
N SER A 215 -19.35 14.94 -16.36
CA SER A 215 -20.01 13.71 -16.81
C SER A 215 -19.00 12.58 -17.08
N ALA A 216 -17.83 12.89 -17.64
CA ALA A 216 -16.76 11.91 -17.83
C ALA A 216 -16.20 11.42 -16.49
N LYS A 217 -15.94 12.33 -15.54
CA LYS A 217 -15.44 11.95 -14.21
C LYS A 217 -16.44 11.07 -13.46
N SER A 218 -17.73 11.41 -13.51
CA SER A 218 -18.78 10.59 -12.89
C SER A 218 -18.85 9.20 -13.51
N GLU A 219 -18.74 9.10 -14.83
CA GLU A 219 -18.75 7.81 -15.53
C GLU A 219 -17.47 6.99 -15.25
N ILE A 220 -16.30 7.67 -15.12
CA ILE A 220 -15.05 7.02 -14.70
C ILE A 220 -15.20 6.43 -13.31
N TYR A 221 -15.82 7.17 -12.37
CA TYR A 221 -16.13 6.65 -11.05
C TYR A 221 -17.03 5.42 -11.10
N ASN A 222 -18.16 5.49 -11.85
CA ASN A 222 -19.12 4.40 -11.97
C ASN A 222 -18.45 3.10 -12.50
N ARG A 223 -17.54 3.22 -13.45
CA ARG A 223 -16.81 2.05 -14.03
C ARG A 223 -15.68 1.53 -13.17
N SER A 224 -15.06 2.39 -12.37
CA SER A 224 -13.88 2.07 -11.56
C SER A 224 -14.22 1.75 -10.12
N GLU A 225 -15.45 2.11 -9.66
CA GLU A 225 -15.82 2.11 -8.23
C GLU A 225 -14.80 2.84 -7.35
N GLY A 226 -14.14 3.88 -7.92
CA GLY A 226 -13.08 4.64 -7.26
C GLY A 226 -11.77 3.88 -7.06
N ILE A 227 -11.60 2.69 -7.61
CA ILE A 227 -10.34 1.92 -7.53
C ILE A 227 -9.27 2.62 -8.36
N THR A 228 -8.28 3.22 -7.71
CA THR A 228 -7.26 4.10 -8.31
C THR A 228 -6.62 3.52 -9.56
N ARG A 229 -6.29 2.21 -9.57
CA ARG A 229 -5.71 1.55 -10.75
C ARG A 229 -6.66 1.53 -11.94
N GLN A 230 -7.96 1.33 -11.70
CA GLN A 230 -8.99 1.34 -12.74
C GLN A 230 -9.23 2.78 -13.22
N VAL A 231 -9.32 3.75 -12.31
CA VAL A 231 -9.40 5.18 -12.65
C VAL A 231 -8.25 5.54 -13.59
N ASN A 232 -7.01 5.20 -13.23
CA ASN A 232 -5.82 5.50 -14.03
C ASN A 232 -5.88 4.85 -15.43
N LYS A 233 -6.33 3.58 -15.51
CA LYS A 233 -6.46 2.86 -16.78
C LYS A 233 -7.48 3.55 -17.68
N ILE A 234 -8.66 3.88 -17.16
CA ILE A 234 -9.74 4.52 -17.92
C ILE A 234 -9.32 5.91 -18.37
N CYS A 235 -8.75 6.74 -17.47
CA CYS A 235 -8.26 8.07 -17.78
C CYS A 235 -7.16 8.04 -18.86
N TYR A 236 -6.20 7.12 -18.76
CA TYR A 236 -5.15 6.97 -19.77
C TYR A 236 -5.72 6.63 -21.16
N GLN A 237 -6.64 5.67 -21.22
CA GLN A 237 -7.30 5.28 -22.47
C GLN A 237 -8.11 6.45 -23.06
N ALA A 238 -8.80 7.19 -22.22
CA ALA A 238 -9.59 8.35 -22.62
C ALA A 238 -8.72 9.48 -23.16
N LEU A 239 -7.55 9.76 -22.56
CA LEU A 239 -6.57 10.73 -23.07
C LEU A 239 -6.04 10.33 -24.45
N VAL A 240 -5.71 9.05 -24.63
CA VAL A 240 -5.24 8.54 -25.92
C VAL A 240 -6.33 8.68 -26.98
N GLY A 241 -7.56 8.24 -26.68
CA GLY A 241 -8.71 8.34 -27.57
C GLY A 241 -9.07 9.79 -27.92
N GLY A 242 -9.06 10.68 -26.93
CA GLY A 242 -9.30 12.11 -27.10
C GLY A 242 -8.27 12.77 -28.02
N ALA A 243 -6.99 12.48 -27.82
CA ALA A 243 -5.92 13.01 -28.68
C ALA A 243 -6.05 12.53 -30.15
N ILE A 244 -6.40 11.24 -30.37
CA ILE A 244 -6.64 10.68 -31.71
C ILE A 244 -7.82 11.39 -32.39
N ASN A 245 -8.92 11.60 -31.65
CA ASN A 245 -10.16 12.20 -32.14
C ASN A 245 -10.16 13.73 -32.05
N LYS A 246 -9.05 14.35 -31.70
CA LYS A 246 -8.86 15.81 -31.57
C LYS A 246 -9.88 16.45 -30.62
N ARG A 247 -10.11 15.83 -29.45
CA ARG A 247 -11.01 16.31 -28.40
C ARG A 247 -10.19 16.99 -27.32
N ASP A 248 -10.31 18.29 -27.16
CA ASP A 248 -9.66 19.06 -26.09
C ASP A 248 -10.30 18.79 -24.73
N LEU A 249 -11.61 18.52 -24.72
CA LEU A 249 -12.40 18.10 -23.56
C LEU A 249 -12.95 16.70 -23.81
N VAL A 250 -12.65 15.76 -22.95
CA VAL A 250 -13.14 14.38 -22.96
C VAL A 250 -14.47 14.32 -22.21
N ASP A 251 -15.50 13.84 -22.87
CA ASP A 251 -16.84 13.64 -22.30
C ASP A 251 -17.10 12.15 -22.04
N SER A 252 -18.17 11.83 -21.31
CA SER A 252 -18.60 10.45 -21.01
C SER A 252 -18.75 9.57 -22.26
N ARG A 253 -19.13 10.17 -23.39
CA ARG A 253 -19.26 9.50 -24.70
C ARG A 253 -17.92 9.12 -25.35
N ASP A 254 -16.85 9.77 -24.91
CA ASP A 254 -15.51 9.52 -25.45
C ASP A 254 -14.78 8.40 -24.68
N LEU A 255 -15.38 7.89 -23.59
CA LEU A 255 -14.83 6.80 -22.82
C LEU A 255 -15.03 5.46 -23.52
N ILE A 256 -13.93 4.83 -23.92
CA ILE A 256 -13.93 3.51 -24.56
C ILE A 256 -14.50 2.47 -23.59
N PRO A 257 -15.35 1.51 -24.04
CA PRO A 257 -15.78 0.40 -23.19
C PRO A 257 -14.56 -0.36 -22.64
N VAL A 258 -14.58 -0.63 -21.33
CA VAL A 258 -13.52 -1.46 -20.71
C VAL A 258 -13.88 -2.92 -21.00
N ASN A 259 -13.12 -3.58 -21.88
CA ASN A 259 -13.16 -5.03 -22.05
C ASN A 259 -12.34 -5.71 -20.98
#